data_b5f63e624045a2c9ec1489a8011b4f41
#
_entry.id   b5f63e624045a2c9ec1489a8011b4f41
#
_cell.length_a   1.000
_cell.length_b   1.000
_cell.length_c   1.000
_cell.angle_alpha   90.00
_cell.angle_beta   90.00
_cell.angle_gamma   90.00
#
_symmetry.space_group_name_H-M   'P 1'
#
loop_
_entity.id
_entity.type
_entity.pdbx_description
1 polymer ?
#
loop_
_entity_poly.entity_id
_entity_poly.type
_entity_poly.pdbx_seq_one_letter_code
_entity_poly.pdbx_strand_id
1 'polypeptide(L)'
;MLKKKRVLIVEDEESLLKLETILLTVKGFEVTGAFTGKMAIDKIVVEDFDLVLLDIMLPDIDGFEVCRLIRKDPRTAAIPIIMLTGKKSQSDQDRGVLCGANSYIVKPFKSAMIIDEINRLLAIPGVGA
;
A
#
# COMPACT_ATOMS: atom_id res chain seq x y z
N MET A 1 -8.50 8.59 23.43
CA MET A 1 -8.69 8.81 22.00
C MET A 1 -7.91 7.79 21.20
N LEU A 2 -8.55 7.17 20.20
CA LEU A 2 -7.86 6.20 19.36
C LEU A 2 -6.90 6.90 18.40
N LYS A 3 -5.70 6.37 18.30
CA LYS A 3 -4.70 6.86 17.35
C LYS A 3 -5.11 6.47 15.94
N LYS A 4 -4.96 7.40 14.99
CA LYS A 4 -5.24 7.11 13.58
C LYS A 4 -4.29 6.04 13.04
N LYS A 5 -4.80 5.17 12.18
CA LYS A 5 -3.97 4.21 11.45
C LYS A 5 -3.16 4.96 10.39
N ARG A 6 -1.90 4.60 10.26
CA ARG A 6 -0.96 5.27 9.35
C ARG A 6 -0.73 4.41 8.12
N VAL A 7 -0.91 5.02 6.95
CA VAL A 7 -0.77 4.35 5.66
C VAL A 7 0.33 5.02 4.84
N LEU A 8 1.25 4.23 4.33
CA LEU A 8 2.25 4.68 3.36
C LEU A 8 1.72 4.37 1.97
N ILE A 9 1.61 5.40 1.11
CA ILE A 9 1.23 5.22 -0.29
C ILE A 9 2.46 5.42 -1.17
N VAL A 10 2.82 4.40 -1.94
CA VAL A 10 3.95 4.43 -2.85
C VAL A 10 3.42 4.48 -4.27
N GLU A 11 3.49 5.67 -4.89
CA GLU A 11 2.90 5.94 -6.19
C GLU A 11 3.65 7.07 -6.87
N ASP A 12 4.17 6.85 -8.09
CA ASP A 12 4.94 7.86 -8.79
C ASP A 12 4.09 8.85 -9.58
N GLU A 13 2.86 8.52 -9.90
CA GLU A 13 1.95 9.43 -10.59
C GLU A 13 1.35 10.42 -9.59
N GLU A 14 1.74 11.70 -9.71
CA GLU A 14 1.38 12.72 -8.72
C GLU A 14 -0.11 12.88 -8.52
N SER A 15 -0.88 12.92 -9.62
CA SER A 15 -2.34 13.11 -9.54
C SER A 15 -3.01 11.93 -8.85
N LEU A 16 -2.54 10.72 -9.09
CA LEU A 16 -3.10 9.52 -8.48
C LEU A 16 -2.74 9.44 -7.00
N LEU A 17 -1.50 9.77 -6.65
CA LEU A 17 -1.08 9.83 -5.24
C LEU A 17 -1.93 10.85 -4.47
N LYS A 18 -2.18 12.01 -5.07
CA LYS A 18 -3.02 13.05 -4.45
C LYS A 18 -4.45 12.55 -4.24
N LEU A 19 -5.03 11.90 -5.23
CA LEU A 19 -6.39 11.36 -5.14
C LEU A 19 -6.49 10.30 -4.04
N GLU A 20 -5.57 9.36 -4.01
CA GLU A 20 -5.52 8.31 -2.98
C GLU A 20 -5.34 8.89 -1.59
N THR A 21 -4.47 9.92 -1.47
CA THR A 21 -4.24 10.61 -0.21
C THR A 21 -5.51 11.26 0.30
N ILE A 22 -6.24 11.97 -0.56
CA ILE A 22 -7.51 12.61 -0.18
C ILE A 22 -8.52 11.56 0.25
N LEU A 23 -8.66 10.51 -0.52
CA LEU A 23 -9.60 9.43 -0.24
C LEU A 23 -9.37 8.83 1.15
N LEU A 24 -8.14 8.49 1.47
CA LEU A 24 -7.82 7.86 2.75
C LEU A 24 -7.89 8.85 3.91
N THR A 25 -7.46 10.09 3.68
CA THR A 25 -7.54 11.12 4.71
C THR A 25 -9.00 11.37 5.13
N VAL A 26 -9.90 11.45 4.16
CA VAL A 26 -11.34 11.62 4.43
C VAL A 26 -11.88 10.45 5.26
N LYS A 27 -11.37 9.26 5.07
CA LYS A 27 -11.79 8.06 5.82
C LYS A 27 -11.10 7.94 7.18
N GLY A 28 -10.28 8.89 7.57
CA GLY A 28 -9.70 8.94 8.91
C GLY A 28 -8.30 8.35 9.04
N PHE A 29 -7.65 8.04 7.93
CA PHE A 29 -6.27 7.55 7.95
C PHE A 29 -5.27 8.71 7.93
N GLU A 30 -4.11 8.50 8.54
CA GLU A 30 -2.98 9.40 8.42
C GLU A 30 -2.09 8.89 7.28
N VAL A 31 -1.89 9.71 6.25
CA VAL A 31 -1.25 9.28 5.02
C VAL A 31 0.11 9.91 4.84
N THR A 32 1.09 9.11 4.46
CA THR A 32 2.40 9.57 4.02
C THR A 32 2.61 9.06 2.59
N GLY A 33 3.04 9.93 1.69
CA GLY A 33 3.29 9.58 0.29
C GLY A 33 4.76 9.39 0.00
N ALA A 34 5.06 8.49 -0.93
CA ALA A 34 6.39 8.31 -1.49
C ALA A 34 6.27 8.17 -3.01
N PHE A 35 7.10 8.89 -3.77
CA PHE A 35 7.07 8.89 -5.23
C PHE A 35 7.93 7.80 -5.85
N THR A 36 8.86 7.23 -5.07
CA THR A 36 9.81 6.24 -5.54
C THR A 36 9.94 5.11 -4.53
N GLY A 37 10.47 3.98 -4.98
CA GLY A 37 10.74 2.86 -4.09
C GLY A 37 11.77 3.21 -3.03
N LYS A 38 12.81 3.97 -3.39
CA LYS A 38 13.82 4.41 -2.43
C LYS A 38 13.21 5.29 -1.33
N MET A 39 12.36 6.26 -1.70
CA MET A 39 11.66 7.08 -0.71
C MET A 39 10.82 6.23 0.24
N ALA A 40 10.13 5.23 -0.30
CA ALA A 40 9.32 4.33 0.51
C ALA A 40 10.17 3.59 1.54
N ILE A 41 11.29 3.02 1.11
CA ILE A 41 12.19 2.29 2.01
C ILE A 41 12.78 3.24 3.05
N ASP A 42 13.22 4.43 2.66
CA ASP A 42 13.78 5.42 3.59
C ASP A 42 12.75 5.81 4.66
N LYS A 43 11.48 5.96 4.29
CA LYS A 43 10.43 6.32 5.24
C LYS A 43 10.09 5.18 6.18
N ILE A 44 10.01 3.96 5.66
CA ILE A 44 9.56 2.81 6.46
C ILE A 44 10.59 2.40 7.52
N VAL A 45 11.87 2.77 7.34
CA VAL A 45 12.90 2.48 8.35
C VAL A 45 12.89 3.48 9.49
N VAL A 46 12.28 4.65 9.33
CA VAL A 46 12.28 5.70 10.37
C VAL A 46 10.90 5.98 10.95
N GLU A 47 9.83 5.55 10.30
CA GLU A 47 8.45 5.77 10.75
C GLU A 47 7.71 4.45 10.80
N ASP A 48 6.75 4.35 11.71
CA ASP A 48 5.89 3.16 11.81
C ASP A 48 4.66 3.34 10.94
N PHE A 49 4.32 2.32 10.16
CA PHE A 49 3.11 2.29 9.35
C PHE A 49 2.29 1.05 9.67
N ASP A 50 0.98 1.20 9.56
CA ASP A 50 0.04 0.11 9.77
C ASP A 50 -0.27 -0.64 8.48
N LEU A 51 -0.04 0.00 7.33
CA LEU A 51 -0.34 -0.59 6.03
C LEU A 51 0.42 0.16 4.93
N VAL A 52 0.75 -0.55 3.85
CA VAL A 52 1.38 0.04 2.66
C VAL A 52 0.51 -0.22 1.44
N LEU A 53 0.17 0.85 0.71
CA LEU A 53 -0.37 0.77 -0.65
C LEU A 53 0.80 0.95 -1.61
N LEU A 54 1.02 -0.01 -2.49
CA LEU A 54 2.26 -0.10 -3.26
C LEU A 54 1.99 -0.33 -4.74
N ASP A 55 2.38 0.63 -5.58
CA ASP A 55 2.40 0.40 -7.02
C ASP A 55 3.65 -0.40 -7.39
N ILE A 56 3.52 -1.26 -8.38
CA ILE A 56 4.63 -2.07 -8.89
C ILE A 56 5.50 -1.24 -9.84
N MET A 57 4.88 -0.40 -10.66
CA MET A 57 5.57 0.34 -11.73
C MET A 57 6.16 1.64 -11.21
N LEU A 58 7.28 1.53 -10.48
CA LEU A 58 7.98 2.67 -9.91
C LEU A 58 9.20 3.03 -10.76
N PRO A 59 9.68 4.30 -10.69
CA PRO A 59 10.75 4.76 -11.60
C PRO A 59 12.15 4.24 -11.27
N ASP A 60 12.40 3.83 -10.04
CA ASP A 60 13.74 3.42 -9.58
C ASP A 60 13.87 1.92 -9.35
N ILE A 61 13.14 1.38 -8.38
CA ILE A 61 13.06 -0.07 -8.12
C ILE A 61 11.60 -0.48 -8.22
N ASP A 62 11.34 -1.67 -8.75
CA ASP A 62 9.95 -2.06 -8.92
C ASP A 62 9.29 -2.43 -7.58
N GLY A 63 7.96 -2.41 -7.57
CA GLY A 63 7.21 -2.64 -6.35
C GLY A 63 7.36 -4.04 -5.77
N PHE A 64 7.65 -5.04 -6.60
CA PHE A 64 7.93 -6.40 -6.09
C PHE A 64 9.17 -6.38 -5.21
N GLU A 65 10.21 -5.64 -5.63
CA GLU A 65 11.45 -5.51 -4.85
C GLU A 65 11.21 -4.73 -3.56
N VAL A 66 10.41 -3.66 -3.62
CA VAL A 66 10.03 -2.90 -2.41
C VAL A 66 9.33 -3.83 -1.42
N CYS A 67 8.38 -4.61 -1.90
CA CYS A 67 7.67 -5.58 -1.06
C CYS A 67 8.63 -6.59 -0.43
N ARG A 68 9.55 -7.13 -1.23
CA ARG A 68 10.55 -8.08 -0.74
C ARG A 68 11.41 -7.47 0.37
N LEU A 69 11.85 -6.23 0.19
CA LEU A 69 12.67 -5.53 1.18
C LEU A 69 11.90 -5.28 2.49
N ILE A 70 10.62 -4.92 2.39
CA ILE A 70 9.77 -4.73 3.56
C ILE A 70 9.63 -6.05 4.33
N ARG A 71 9.42 -7.15 3.62
CA ARG A 71 9.25 -8.47 4.25
C ARG A 71 10.53 -9.01 4.87
N LYS A 72 11.69 -8.60 4.35
CA LYS A 72 12.99 -9.06 4.82
C LYS A 72 13.39 -8.47 6.17
N ASP A 73 12.95 -7.25 6.47
CA ASP A 73 13.27 -6.59 7.73
C ASP A 73 12.30 -7.07 8.83
N PRO A 74 12.80 -7.65 9.94
CA PRO A 74 11.92 -8.12 11.02
C PRO A 74 10.97 -7.06 11.58
N ARG A 75 11.39 -5.78 11.56
CA ARG A 75 10.57 -4.67 12.05
C ARG A 75 9.34 -4.42 11.20
N THR A 76 9.40 -4.71 9.90
CA THR A 76 8.36 -4.39 8.94
C THR A 76 7.74 -5.64 8.30
N ALA A 77 8.25 -6.81 8.62
CA ALA A 77 7.88 -8.06 7.96
C ALA A 77 6.39 -8.40 8.02
N ALA A 78 5.67 -7.89 9.02
CA ALA A 78 4.25 -8.20 9.22
C ALA A 78 3.32 -7.07 8.76
N ILE A 79 3.84 -5.95 8.25
CA ILE A 79 2.98 -4.85 7.79
C ILE A 79 2.16 -5.29 6.59
N PRO A 80 0.82 -5.16 6.61
CA PRO A 80 -0.01 -5.49 5.46
C PRO A 80 0.38 -4.66 4.23
N ILE A 81 0.48 -5.31 3.08
CA ILE A 81 0.81 -4.67 1.81
C ILE A 81 -0.29 -4.96 0.80
N ILE A 82 -0.87 -3.90 0.24
CA ILE A 82 -1.79 -3.98 -0.88
C ILE A 82 -1.05 -3.48 -2.13
N MET A 83 -0.91 -4.33 -3.14
CA MET A 83 -0.41 -3.89 -4.43
C MET A 83 -1.55 -3.29 -5.23
N LEU A 84 -1.33 -2.10 -5.78
CA LEU A 84 -2.33 -1.33 -6.51
C LEU A 84 -1.70 -0.88 -7.81
N THR A 85 -1.99 -1.57 -8.92
CA THR A 85 -1.18 -1.44 -10.13
C THR A 85 -1.97 -1.73 -11.40
N GLY A 86 -1.47 -1.21 -12.54
CA GLY A 86 -1.99 -1.55 -13.86
C GLY A 86 -1.55 -2.90 -14.38
N LYS A 87 -0.60 -3.58 -13.72
CA LYS A 87 -0.14 -4.91 -14.13
C LYS A 87 -1.19 -5.95 -13.75
N LYS A 88 -1.88 -6.51 -14.76
CA LYS A 88 -3.03 -7.38 -14.54
C LYS A 88 -2.82 -8.84 -14.96
N SER A 89 -1.64 -9.19 -15.45
CA SER A 89 -1.39 -10.58 -15.83
C SER A 89 -1.40 -11.51 -14.62
N GLN A 90 -1.74 -12.77 -14.85
CA GLN A 90 -1.73 -13.74 -13.76
C GLN A 90 -0.32 -13.93 -13.19
N SER A 91 0.71 -13.89 -14.05
CA SER A 91 2.08 -14.03 -13.59
C SER A 91 2.51 -12.88 -12.68
N ASP A 92 2.06 -11.64 -12.94
CA ASP A 92 2.33 -10.50 -12.06
C ASP A 92 1.61 -10.66 -10.72
N GLN A 93 0.36 -11.13 -10.73
CA GLN A 93 -0.38 -11.38 -9.50
C GLN A 93 0.26 -12.49 -8.68
N ASP A 94 0.75 -13.53 -9.33
CA ASP A 94 1.46 -14.64 -8.66
C ASP A 94 2.76 -14.12 -8.02
N ARG A 95 3.50 -13.24 -8.70
CA ARG A 95 4.70 -12.61 -8.13
C ARG A 95 4.36 -11.78 -6.90
N GLY A 96 3.22 -11.08 -6.90
CA GLY A 96 2.75 -10.33 -5.75
C GLY A 96 2.55 -11.23 -4.54
N VAL A 97 1.90 -12.35 -4.73
CA VAL A 97 1.70 -13.35 -3.67
C VAL A 97 3.04 -13.88 -3.18
N LEU A 98 3.94 -14.24 -4.09
CA LEU A 98 5.25 -14.82 -3.74
C LEU A 98 6.14 -13.85 -2.98
N CYS A 99 6.07 -12.54 -3.25
CA CYS A 99 6.87 -11.57 -2.51
C CYS A 99 6.22 -11.13 -1.20
N GLY A 100 5.02 -11.63 -0.90
CA GLY A 100 4.39 -11.44 0.40
C GLY A 100 3.33 -10.36 0.46
N ALA A 101 2.77 -9.93 -0.69
CA ALA A 101 1.64 -8.99 -0.68
C ALA A 101 0.40 -9.68 -0.12
N ASN A 102 -0.38 -8.94 0.67
CA ASN A 102 -1.62 -9.44 1.25
C ASN A 102 -2.79 -9.33 0.27
N SER A 103 -2.73 -8.36 -0.64
CA SER A 103 -3.79 -8.12 -1.62
C SER A 103 -3.19 -7.54 -2.89
N TYR A 104 -3.88 -7.76 -4.01
CA TYR A 104 -3.47 -7.26 -5.32
C TYR A 104 -4.70 -6.67 -6.00
N ILE A 105 -4.72 -5.36 -6.19
CA ILE A 105 -5.84 -4.65 -6.82
C ILE A 105 -5.37 -4.06 -8.14
N VAL A 106 -6.08 -4.40 -9.22
CA VAL A 106 -5.72 -3.96 -10.56
C VAL A 106 -6.43 -2.64 -10.88
N LYS A 107 -5.68 -1.67 -11.40
CA LYS A 107 -6.24 -0.41 -11.91
C LYS A 107 -6.95 -0.65 -13.25
N PRO A 108 -8.04 0.03 -13.56
CA PRO A 108 -8.75 1.00 -12.73
C PRO A 108 -9.55 0.30 -11.62
N PHE A 109 -9.68 0.98 -10.48
CA PHE A 109 -10.35 0.42 -9.30
C PHE A 109 -11.46 1.37 -8.82
N LYS A 110 -12.38 0.83 -8.01
CA LYS A 110 -13.36 1.64 -7.30
C LYS A 110 -12.81 1.97 -5.92
N SER A 111 -13.05 3.20 -5.45
CA SER A 111 -12.60 3.65 -4.14
C SER A 111 -13.00 2.70 -3.01
N ALA A 112 -14.22 2.18 -3.08
CA ALA A 112 -14.73 1.25 -2.07
C ALA A 112 -13.89 -0.02 -1.97
N MET A 113 -13.30 -0.51 -3.07
CA MET A 113 -12.48 -1.71 -3.06
C MET A 113 -11.24 -1.53 -2.19
N ILE A 114 -10.58 -0.37 -2.32
CA ILE A 114 -9.40 -0.07 -1.52
C ILE A 114 -9.76 0.05 -0.05
N ILE A 115 -10.80 0.81 0.26
CA ILE A 115 -11.22 1.05 1.65
C ILE A 115 -11.64 -0.26 2.32
N ASP A 116 -12.41 -1.08 1.62
CA ASP A 116 -12.87 -2.37 2.17
C ASP A 116 -11.68 -3.30 2.47
N GLU A 117 -10.70 -3.33 1.57
CA GLU A 117 -9.53 -4.18 1.75
C GLU A 117 -8.64 -3.69 2.89
N ILE A 118 -8.47 -2.37 3.02
CA ILE A 118 -7.74 -1.79 4.15
C ILE A 118 -8.42 -2.16 5.47
N ASN A 119 -9.74 -1.97 5.54
CA ASN A 119 -10.49 -2.29 6.75
C ASN A 119 -10.39 -3.77 7.10
N ARG A 120 -10.44 -4.64 6.10
CA ARG A 120 -10.29 -6.07 6.31
C ARG A 120 -8.92 -6.41 6.89
N LEU A 121 -7.85 -5.89 6.28
CA LEU A 121 -6.48 -6.20 6.69
C LEU A 121 -6.13 -5.61 8.06
N LEU A 122 -6.68 -4.44 8.39
CA LEU A 122 -6.44 -3.81 9.70
C LEU A 122 -7.46 -4.24 10.75
N ALA A 123 -8.40 -5.12 10.41
CA ALA A 123 -9.47 -5.57 11.28
C ALA A 123 -10.30 -4.41 11.86
N ILE A 124 -10.52 -3.38 11.03
CA ILE A 124 -11.34 -2.23 11.40
C ILE A 124 -12.79 -2.57 11.06
N PRO A 125 -13.75 -2.37 11.98
CA PRO A 125 -15.17 -2.58 11.67
C PRO A 125 -15.58 -1.68 10.50
N GLY A 126 -15.98 -2.31 9.40
CA GLY A 126 -16.42 -1.60 8.22
C GLY A 126 -17.89 -1.20 8.30
N VAL A 127 -18.28 -0.28 7.41
CA VAL A 127 -19.69 0.05 7.22
C VAL A 127 -20.36 -1.17 6.61
N GLY A 128 -21.33 -1.71 7.30
CA GLY A 128 -22.05 -2.89 6.84
C GLY A 128 -21.44 -4.21 7.28
N ALA A 129 -20.42 -4.16 8.12
CA ALA A 129 -19.88 -5.37 8.73
C ALA A 129 -20.81 -5.91 9.80
#